data_58314ccd60958e8f506ec008007ad5b7
#
_entry.id   58314ccd60958e8f506ec008007ad5b7
#
_cell.length_a   1.000
_cell.length_b   1.000
_cell.length_c   1.000
_cell.angle_alpha   90.00
_cell.angle_beta   90.00
_cell.angle_gamma   90.00
#
_symmetry.space_group_name_H-M   'P 1'
#
loop_
_entity.id
_entity.type
_entity.pdbx_description
1 polymer ?
#
loop_
_entity_poly.entity_id
_entity_poly.type
_entity_poly.pdbx_seq_one_letter_code
_entity_poly.pdbx_strand_id
1 'polypeptide(L)'
;MLPLSDGLRARRFPIVNVSIIVANFAVWLFYELPHLRHAVFEASFYPCTVNNSCSGPESWGVSWITAMFLHGSWDHILGNMLFLAVFGKNVEDAFGALRYLAFYFAGGFVATMTQTLATLAFGTAAEARVPNLGASGAIAAVLGAYFVLYPNSNVFGLIVIFPVRISAYFFLGAWFLYQLIEANFGLFGSAANGGGVAFFAHVGGFVFGAIVAWLLTGAGLVAPQDRSTAARAPAY
;
A
#
# COMPACT_ATOMS: atom_id res chain seq x y z
N MET A 1 0.17 -6.56 -14.85
CA MET A 1 1.09 -5.57 -15.47
C MET A 1 2.06 -5.08 -14.40
N LEU A 2 3.36 -5.09 -14.71
CA LEU A 2 4.42 -4.56 -13.85
C LEU A 2 4.65 -3.08 -14.22
N PRO A 3 4.33 -2.10 -13.35
CA PRO A 3 4.54 -0.69 -13.65
C PRO A 3 6.03 -0.35 -13.53
N LEU A 4 6.60 0.31 -14.54
CA LEU A 4 8.01 0.72 -14.55
C LEU A 4 8.16 2.25 -14.44
N SER A 5 7.18 3.01 -14.90
CA SER A 5 7.17 4.46 -14.86
C SER A 5 5.74 4.99 -15.03
N ASP A 6 5.45 6.13 -14.44
CA ASP A 6 4.19 6.85 -14.63
C ASP A 6 4.31 8.06 -15.57
N GLY A 7 5.50 8.24 -16.17
CA GLY A 7 5.79 9.33 -17.09
C GLY A 7 5.84 10.72 -16.46
N LEU A 8 5.67 10.82 -15.14
CA LEU A 8 5.76 12.09 -14.41
C LEU A 8 7.11 12.20 -13.68
N ARG A 9 7.63 13.43 -13.60
CA ARG A 9 8.84 13.74 -12.82
C ARG A 9 8.44 14.52 -11.59
N ALA A 10 8.89 14.09 -10.42
CA ALA A 10 8.72 14.85 -9.20
C ALA A 10 9.52 16.18 -9.30
N ARG A 11 8.94 17.28 -8.81
CA ARG A 11 9.59 18.61 -8.77
C ARG A 11 10.67 18.69 -7.68
N ARG A 12 10.54 17.85 -6.66
CA ARG A 12 11.44 17.77 -5.51
C ARG A 12 11.86 16.33 -5.32
N PHE A 13 13.04 16.14 -4.73
CA PHE A 13 13.48 14.81 -4.33
C PHE A 13 12.52 14.24 -3.28
N PRO A 14 11.92 13.04 -3.50
CA PRO A 14 10.89 12.47 -2.64
C PRO A 14 11.53 11.78 -1.42
N ILE A 15 12.02 12.60 -0.48
CA ILE A 15 12.86 12.12 0.64
C ILE A 15 12.13 11.12 1.54
N VAL A 16 10.84 11.36 1.84
CA VAL A 16 10.06 10.47 2.71
C VAL A 16 9.78 9.15 2.01
N ASN A 17 9.37 9.19 0.74
CA ASN A 17 9.10 7.99 -0.04
C ASN A 17 10.35 7.12 -0.16
N VAL A 18 11.49 7.72 -0.47
CA VAL A 18 12.78 7.02 -0.53
C VAL A 18 13.18 6.48 0.83
N SER A 19 13.00 7.24 1.91
CA SER A 19 13.29 6.79 3.27
C SER A 19 12.44 5.59 3.68
N ILE A 20 11.16 5.57 3.33
CA ILE A 20 10.27 4.42 3.58
C ILE A 20 10.76 3.19 2.80
N ILE A 21 11.13 3.34 1.52
CA ILE A 21 11.67 2.25 0.71
C ILE A 21 12.94 1.69 1.34
N VAL A 22 13.88 2.57 1.72
CA VAL A 22 15.14 2.17 2.36
C VAL A 22 14.88 1.47 3.69
N ALA A 23 13.96 1.98 4.53
CA ALA A 23 13.59 1.36 5.80
C ALA A 23 13.02 -0.05 5.60
N ASN A 24 12.13 -0.25 4.60
CA ASN A 24 11.59 -1.57 4.28
C ASN A 24 12.71 -2.56 3.86
N PHE A 25 13.62 -2.14 2.97
CA PHE A 25 14.75 -2.99 2.61
C PHE A 25 15.70 -3.25 3.79
N ALA A 26 15.91 -2.27 4.66
CA ALA A 26 16.73 -2.46 5.85
C ALA A 26 16.11 -3.50 6.81
N VAL A 27 14.81 -3.39 7.09
CA VAL A 27 14.09 -4.39 7.90
C VAL A 27 14.16 -5.77 7.23
N TRP A 28 13.90 -5.85 5.94
CA TRP A 28 13.98 -7.11 5.19
C TRP A 28 15.35 -7.77 5.29
N LEU A 29 16.41 -7.04 5.00
CA LEU A 29 17.77 -7.59 4.91
C LEU A 29 18.36 -7.92 6.28
N PHE A 30 18.13 -7.08 7.29
CA PHE A 30 18.83 -7.17 8.57
C PHE A 30 17.99 -7.80 9.69
N TYR A 31 16.67 -7.80 9.58
CA TYR A 31 15.80 -8.37 10.61
C TYR A 31 15.03 -9.61 10.10
N GLU A 32 14.36 -9.54 8.93
CA GLU A 32 13.50 -10.63 8.48
C GLU A 32 14.29 -11.76 7.82
N LEU A 33 15.16 -11.46 6.84
CA LEU A 33 15.83 -12.46 6.03
C LEU A 33 16.66 -13.47 6.84
N PRO A 34 17.37 -13.07 7.93
CA PRO A 34 18.08 -14.01 8.79
C PRO A 34 17.16 -14.94 9.60
N HIS A 35 15.95 -14.48 9.95
CA HIS A 35 15.04 -15.18 10.88
C HIS A 35 13.56 -15.05 10.49
N LEU A 36 13.23 -15.23 9.22
CA LEU A 36 11.93 -14.88 8.62
C LEU A 36 10.72 -15.36 9.44
N ARG A 37 10.68 -16.63 9.84
CA ARG A 37 9.55 -17.18 10.62
C ARG A 37 9.38 -16.49 11.97
N HIS A 38 10.47 -16.18 12.64
CA HIS A 38 10.47 -15.53 13.94
C HIS A 38 10.03 -14.07 13.81
N ALA A 39 10.60 -13.33 12.85
CA ALA A 39 10.26 -11.95 12.58
C ALA A 39 8.76 -11.79 12.23
N VAL A 40 8.25 -12.65 11.35
CA VAL A 40 6.82 -12.67 11.00
C VAL A 40 5.96 -12.98 12.22
N PHE A 41 6.34 -13.96 13.05
CA PHE A 41 5.57 -14.29 14.25
C PHE A 41 5.55 -13.14 15.25
N GLU A 42 6.68 -12.52 15.54
CA GLU A 42 6.80 -11.53 16.61
C GLU A 42 6.24 -10.15 16.23
N ALA A 43 6.49 -9.68 15.01
CA ALA A 43 6.26 -8.28 14.65
C ALA A 43 5.07 -8.06 13.71
N SER A 44 4.35 -9.13 13.29
CA SER A 44 3.13 -9.01 12.50
C SER A 44 1.92 -8.61 13.34
N PHE A 45 0.91 -8.09 12.66
CA PHE A 45 -0.36 -7.73 13.27
C PHE A 45 -1.35 -8.91 13.21
N TYR A 46 -2.00 -9.20 14.33
CA TYR A 46 -3.00 -10.27 14.45
C TYR A 46 -4.37 -9.68 14.75
N PRO A 47 -5.40 -9.85 13.88
CA PRO A 47 -6.75 -9.33 14.11
C PRO A 47 -7.37 -9.72 15.46
N CYS A 48 -7.11 -10.94 15.93
CA CYS A 48 -7.66 -11.44 17.21
C CYS A 48 -7.15 -10.69 18.46
N THR A 49 -6.06 -9.92 18.36
CA THR A 49 -5.55 -9.13 19.49
C THR A 49 -6.40 -7.90 19.77
N VAL A 50 -7.13 -7.39 18.77
CA VAL A 50 -7.96 -6.18 18.89
C VAL A 50 -9.17 -6.42 19.80
N ASN A 51 -9.78 -7.61 19.72
CA ASN A 51 -10.94 -7.99 20.56
C ASN A 51 -10.55 -8.90 21.74
N ASN A 52 -9.25 -9.03 22.03
CA ASN A 52 -8.69 -9.89 23.10
C ASN A 52 -9.08 -11.37 23.00
N SER A 53 -9.41 -11.87 21.79
CA SER A 53 -9.69 -13.31 21.58
C SER A 53 -8.42 -14.16 21.43
N CYS A 54 -7.27 -13.53 21.38
CA CYS A 54 -5.95 -14.15 21.51
C CYS A 54 -4.93 -13.17 22.10
N SER A 55 -3.81 -13.71 22.59
CA SER A 55 -2.64 -12.92 22.95
C SER A 55 -1.64 -12.96 21.80
N GLY A 56 -1.23 -11.81 21.30
CA GLY A 56 -0.12 -11.66 20.35
C GLY A 56 1.22 -11.49 21.08
N PRO A 57 2.35 -11.66 20.40
CA PRO A 57 3.67 -11.34 20.95
C PRO A 57 3.79 -9.86 21.35
N GLU A 58 3.25 -8.98 20.53
CA GLU A 58 3.21 -7.54 20.74
C GLU A 58 1.76 -7.01 20.87
N SER A 59 1.62 -5.85 21.51
CA SER A 59 0.33 -5.17 21.55
C SER A 59 -0.10 -4.72 20.14
N TRP A 60 -1.40 -4.73 19.87
CA TRP A 60 -1.91 -4.29 18.57
C TRP A 60 -1.53 -2.84 18.24
N GLY A 61 -1.33 -1.99 19.26
CA GLY A 61 -0.90 -0.60 19.11
C GLY A 61 0.53 -0.44 18.60
N VAL A 62 1.40 -1.44 18.80
CA VAL A 62 2.76 -1.49 18.25
C VAL A 62 2.77 -2.27 16.95
N SER A 63 2.14 -3.44 16.93
CA SER A 63 2.22 -4.37 15.81
C SER A 63 1.62 -3.84 14.50
N TRP A 64 0.66 -2.90 14.53
CA TRP A 64 0.16 -2.30 13.29
C TRP A 64 1.22 -1.46 12.57
N ILE A 65 2.17 -0.84 13.32
CA ILE A 65 3.28 -0.09 12.74
C ILE A 65 4.36 -1.05 12.24
N THR A 66 4.79 -2.00 13.07
CA THR A 66 5.86 -2.93 12.71
C THR A 66 5.48 -3.79 11.52
N ALA A 67 4.24 -4.27 11.47
CA ALA A 67 3.72 -5.05 10.36
C ALA A 67 3.79 -4.33 9.00
N MET A 68 3.73 -2.99 8.98
CA MET A 68 3.87 -2.20 7.73
C MET A 68 5.25 -2.29 7.09
N PHE A 69 6.26 -2.76 7.82
CA PHE A 69 7.63 -2.89 7.33
C PHE A 69 8.05 -4.34 7.09
N LEU A 70 7.18 -5.30 7.43
CA LEU A 70 7.45 -6.73 7.24
C LEU A 70 7.00 -7.22 5.87
N HIS A 71 7.69 -8.26 5.38
CA HIS A 71 7.38 -8.89 4.10
C HIS A 71 7.59 -10.41 4.17
N GLY A 72 6.69 -11.18 3.56
CA GLY A 72 6.75 -12.65 3.62
C GLY A 72 7.66 -13.29 2.58
N SER A 73 8.11 -12.53 1.57
CA SER A 73 8.92 -13.05 0.45
C SER A 73 9.59 -11.91 -0.33
N TRP A 74 10.58 -12.29 -1.17
CA TRP A 74 11.21 -11.35 -2.10
C TRP A 74 10.22 -10.72 -3.08
N ASP A 75 9.29 -11.49 -3.63
CA ASP A 75 8.29 -10.97 -4.57
C ASP A 75 7.39 -9.95 -3.89
N HIS A 76 7.06 -10.17 -2.60
CA HIS A 76 6.23 -9.27 -1.81
C HIS A 76 6.93 -7.92 -1.60
N ILE A 77 8.19 -7.89 -1.12
CA ILE A 77 8.89 -6.62 -0.92
C ILE A 77 9.21 -5.92 -2.24
N LEU A 78 9.68 -6.64 -3.26
CA LEU A 78 10.00 -6.04 -4.55
C LEU A 78 8.76 -5.44 -5.22
N GLY A 79 7.62 -6.15 -5.17
CA GLY A 79 6.35 -5.63 -5.64
C GLY A 79 5.93 -4.34 -4.93
N ASN A 80 5.93 -4.35 -3.59
CA ASN A 80 5.59 -3.19 -2.78
C ASN A 80 6.50 -1.98 -3.08
N MET A 81 7.81 -2.19 -3.08
CA MET A 81 8.76 -1.10 -3.29
C MET A 81 8.72 -0.56 -4.72
N LEU A 82 8.43 -1.39 -5.71
CA LEU A 82 8.22 -0.94 -7.08
C LEU A 82 7.01 -0.01 -7.20
N PHE A 83 5.85 -0.41 -6.64
CA PHE A 83 4.66 0.44 -6.68
C PHE A 83 4.89 1.75 -5.92
N LEU A 84 5.54 1.68 -4.77
CA LEU A 84 5.87 2.87 -3.98
C LEU A 84 6.85 3.80 -4.71
N ALA A 85 7.86 3.26 -5.37
CA ALA A 85 8.83 4.04 -6.16
C ALA A 85 8.17 4.73 -7.37
N VAL A 86 7.27 4.05 -8.06
CA VAL A 86 6.60 4.61 -9.25
C VAL A 86 5.60 5.69 -8.87
N PHE A 87 4.70 5.42 -7.92
CA PHE A 87 3.56 6.29 -7.62
C PHE A 87 3.78 7.22 -6.42
N GLY A 88 4.49 6.76 -5.39
CA GLY A 88 4.67 7.48 -4.14
C GLY A 88 5.39 8.82 -4.29
N LYS A 89 6.40 8.89 -5.15
CA LYS A 89 7.18 10.11 -5.40
C LYS A 89 6.30 11.31 -5.82
N ASN A 90 5.28 11.07 -6.66
CA ASN A 90 4.42 12.13 -7.15
C ASN A 90 3.30 12.49 -6.16
N VAL A 91 2.88 11.54 -5.33
CA VAL A 91 1.96 11.83 -4.21
C VAL A 91 2.68 12.63 -3.14
N GLU A 92 3.94 12.29 -2.79
CA GLU A 92 4.76 13.11 -1.90
C GLU A 92 4.97 14.52 -2.44
N ASP A 93 5.27 14.64 -3.73
CA ASP A 93 5.47 15.96 -4.36
C ASP A 93 4.21 16.84 -4.30
N ALA A 94 3.01 16.24 -4.43
CA ALA A 94 1.75 16.93 -4.32
C ALA A 94 1.39 17.30 -2.87
N PHE A 95 1.62 16.40 -1.92
CA PHE A 95 1.23 16.57 -0.51
C PHE A 95 2.27 17.37 0.29
N GLY A 96 3.54 17.30 -0.12
CA GLY A 96 4.70 17.69 0.68
C GLY A 96 5.08 16.63 1.70
N ALA A 97 6.35 16.59 2.08
CA ALA A 97 6.98 15.50 2.84
C ALA A 97 6.24 15.15 4.16
N LEU A 98 5.94 16.15 4.99
CA LEU A 98 5.33 15.91 6.30
C LEU A 98 3.90 15.37 6.20
N ARG A 99 3.08 15.94 5.28
CA ARG A 99 1.71 15.45 5.07
C ARG A 99 1.71 14.07 4.44
N TYR A 100 2.66 13.79 3.54
CA TYR A 100 2.82 12.48 2.94
C TYR A 100 3.18 11.42 3.98
N LEU A 101 4.10 11.72 4.91
CA LEU A 101 4.46 10.82 6.00
C LEU A 101 3.24 10.49 6.87
N ALA A 102 2.51 11.50 7.33
CA ALA A 102 1.30 11.31 8.13
C ALA A 102 0.23 10.53 7.36
N PHE A 103 0.03 10.84 6.08
CA PHE A 103 -0.90 10.17 5.19
C PHE A 103 -0.56 8.68 4.99
N TYR A 104 0.73 8.35 4.80
CA TYR A 104 1.18 6.97 4.61
C TYR A 104 0.86 6.12 5.83
N PHE A 105 1.19 6.58 7.04
CA PHE A 105 0.88 5.85 8.27
C PHE A 105 -0.63 5.79 8.55
N ALA A 106 -1.36 6.88 8.36
CA ALA A 106 -2.82 6.87 8.51
C ALA A 106 -3.49 5.91 7.52
N GLY A 107 -3.02 5.87 6.27
CA GLY A 107 -3.48 4.92 5.25
C GLY A 107 -3.22 3.47 5.64
N GLY A 108 -2.03 3.17 6.16
CA GLY A 108 -1.69 1.85 6.69
C GLY A 108 -2.57 1.44 7.88
N PHE A 109 -2.81 2.37 8.80
CA PHE A 109 -3.71 2.12 9.92
C PHE A 109 -5.14 1.81 9.46
N VAL A 110 -5.72 2.64 8.60
CA VAL A 110 -7.08 2.42 8.07
C VAL A 110 -7.17 1.11 7.30
N ALA A 111 -6.16 0.79 6.50
CA ALA A 111 -6.08 -0.48 5.78
C ALA A 111 -6.09 -1.68 6.73
N THR A 112 -5.23 -1.67 7.76
CA THR A 112 -5.15 -2.72 8.77
C THR A 112 -6.47 -2.86 9.53
N MET A 113 -7.10 -1.76 9.92
CA MET A 113 -8.39 -1.79 10.61
C MET A 113 -9.51 -2.30 9.71
N THR A 114 -9.53 -1.94 8.42
CA THR A 114 -10.52 -2.46 7.46
C THR A 114 -10.42 -3.98 7.32
N GLN A 115 -9.21 -4.51 7.17
CA GLN A 115 -8.97 -5.96 7.14
C GLN A 115 -9.40 -6.62 8.45
N THR A 116 -9.03 -6.04 9.58
CA THR A 116 -9.38 -6.55 10.91
C THR A 116 -10.88 -6.63 11.11
N LEU A 117 -11.60 -5.55 10.82
CA LEU A 117 -13.06 -5.52 10.95
C LEU A 117 -13.73 -6.55 10.03
N ALA A 118 -13.28 -6.69 8.79
CA ALA A 118 -13.78 -7.70 7.87
C ALA A 118 -13.51 -9.12 8.40
N THR A 119 -12.29 -9.40 8.87
CA THR A 119 -11.92 -10.70 9.42
C THR A 119 -12.73 -11.04 10.69
N LEU A 120 -12.90 -10.09 11.61
CA LEU A 120 -13.63 -10.32 12.87
C LEU A 120 -15.15 -10.41 12.65
N ALA A 121 -15.70 -9.74 11.64
CA ALA A 121 -17.14 -9.75 11.36
C ALA A 121 -17.58 -10.97 10.53
N PHE A 122 -16.74 -11.41 9.59
CA PHE A 122 -17.15 -12.41 8.60
C PHE A 122 -16.22 -13.63 8.54
N GLY A 123 -15.03 -13.55 9.11
CA GLY A 123 -14.05 -14.64 9.13
C GLY A 123 -14.23 -15.59 10.30
N THR A 124 -13.40 -16.63 10.30
CA THR A 124 -13.31 -17.63 11.37
C THR A 124 -12.30 -17.21 12.45
N ALA A 125 -12.36 -17.87 13.61
CA ALA A 125 -11.37 -17.68 14.67
C ALA A 125 -9.94 -18.08 14.22
N ALA A 126 -9.82 -19.00 13.27
CA ALA A 126 -8.53 -19.38 12.69
C ALA A 126 -7.97 -18.24 11.80
N GLU A 127 -8.80 -17.63 10.98
CA GLU A 127 -8.41 -16.50 10.13
C GLU A 127 -8.02 -15.27 10.93
N ALA A 128 -8.70 -15.01 12.07
CA ALA A 128 -8.32 -13.93 12.98
C ALA A 128 -6.92 -14.11 13.61
N ARG A 129 -6.35 -15.32 13.55
CA ARG A 129 -5.00 -15.67 14.02
C ARG A 129 -3.96 -15.68 12.90
N VAL A 130 -4.36 -15.42 11.67
CA VAL A 130 -3.40 -15.28 10.55
C VAL A 130 -2.71 -13.93 10.65
N PRO A 131 -1.36 -13.89 10.62
CA PRO A 131 -0.62 -12.64 10.69
C PRO A 131 -0.86 -11.77 9.45
N ASN A 132 -1.20 -10.52 9.67
CA ASN A 132 -1.24 -9.48 8.64
C ASN A 132 0.08 -8.72 8.64
N LEU A 133 0.69 -8.59 7.47
CA LEU A 133 1.97 -7.90 7.29
C LEU A 133 2.08 -7.30 5.88
N GLY A 134 2.91 -6.31 5.73
CA GLY A 134 3.22 -5.67 4.46
C GLY A 134 2.88 -4.19 4.40
N ALA A 135 3.68 -3.46 3.65
CA ALA A 135 3.46 -2.04 3.32
C ALA A 135 2.22 -1.81 2.43
N SER A 136 1.66 -2.88 1.86
CA SER A 136 0.72 -2.82 0.73
C SER A 136 -0.59 -2.08 1.03
N GLY A 137 -1.07 -2.10 2.29
CA GLY A 137 -2.23 -1.32 2.70
C GLY A 137 -2.00 0.19 2.62
N ALA A 138 -0.86 0.66 3.11
CA ALA A 138 -0.45 2.07 2.98
C ALA A 138 -0.15 2.44 1.52
N ILE A 139 0.47 1.53 0.76
CA ILE A 139 0.69 1.70 -0.68
C ILE A 139 -0.65 1.81 -1.42
N ALA A 140 -1.65 1.01 -1.05
CA ALA A 140 -2.99 1.13 -1.61
C ALA A 140 -3.59 2.53 -1.38
N ALA A 141 -3.35 3.15 -0.20
CA ALA A 141 -3.74 4.53 0.03
C ALA A 141 -3.00 5.50 -0.91
N VAL A 142 -1.70 5.29 -1.12
CA VAL A 142 -0.92 6.07 -2.11
C VAL A 142 -1.50 5.91 -3.51
N LEU A 143 -1.88 4.70 -3.94
CA LEU A 143 -2.50 4.45 -5.23
C LEU A 143 -3.88 5.11 -5.37
N GLY A 144 -4.69 5.10 -4.30
CA GLY A 144 -5.97 5.79 -4.25
C GLY A 144 -5.82 7.31 -4.38
N ALA A 145 -4.84 7.89 -3.69
CA ALA A 145 -4.50 9.31 -3.84
C ALA A 145 -4.00 9.63 -5.26
N TYR A 146 -3.12 8.81 -5.81
CA TYR A 146 -2.62 8.95 -7.17
C TYR A 146 -3.74 8.89 -8.21
N PHE A 147 -4.70 7.99 -8.04
CA PHE A 147 -5.86 7.83 -8.92
C PHE A 147 -6.67 9.13 -9.04
N VAL A 148 -6.81 9.87 -7.94
CA VAL A 148 -7.51 11.17 -7.93
C VAL A 148 -6.66 12.30 -8.49
N LEU A 149 -5.36 12.33 -8.14
CA LEU A 149 -4.46 13.43 -8.52
C LEU A 149 -4.02 13.36 -9.99
N TYR A 150 -3.80 12.15 -10.51
CA TYR A 150 -3.15 11.92 -11.81
C TYR A 150 -3.89 10.92 -12.70
N PRO A 151 -5.22 10.99 -12.85
CA PRO A 151 -6.00 9.97 -13.57
C PRO A 151 -5.57 9.79 -15.04
N ASN A 152 -5.11 10.88 -15.65
CA ASN A 152 -4.72 10.92 -17.06
C ASN A 152 -3.22 10.74 -17.30
N SER A 153 -2.40 10.43 -16.27
CA SER A 153 -1.00 10.09 -16.48
C SER A 153 -0.89 8.75 -17.22
N ASN A 154 0.21 8.55 -17.92
CA ASN A 154 0.43 7.31 -18.66
C ASN A 154 1.38 6.41 -17.88
N VAL A 155 0.86 5.30 -17.35
CA VAL A 155 1.68 4.25 -16.74
C VAL A 155 2.29 3.40 -17.85
N PHE A 156 3.61 3.41 -17.93
CA PHE A 156 4.40 2.52 -18.77
C PHE A 156 4.80 1.29 -17.95
N GLY A 157 4.65 0.11 -18.52
CA GLY A 157 5.00 -1.12 -17.83
C GLY A 157 4.99 -2.33 -18.76
N LEU A 158 5.11 -3.52 -18.17
CA LEU A 158 5.14 -4.79 -18.89
C LEU A 158 3.91 -5.64 -18.56
N ILE A 159 3.26 -6.17 -19.59
CA ILE A 159 2.36 -7.34 -19.47
C ILE A 159 3.15 -8.53 -19.98
N VAL A 160 3.54 -9.42 -19.06
CA VAL A 160 4.54 -10.46 -19.31
C VAL A 160 5.85 -9.80 -19.76
N ILE A 161 6.19 -9.84 -21.04
CA ILE A 161 7.38 -9.20 -21.64
C ILE A 161 7.02 -8.06 -22.61
N PHE A 162 5.73 -7.84 -22.87
CA PHE A 162 5.28 -6.85 -23.84
C PHE A 162 5.16 -5.47 -23.18
N PRO A 163 5.87 -4.44 -23.70
CA PRO A 163 5.74 -3.08 -23.23
C PRO A 163 4.36 -2.52 -23.57
N VAL A 164 3.69 -1.97 -22.56
CA VAL A 164 2.38 -1.34 -22.72
C VAL A 164 2.36 0.02 -22.06
N ARG A 165 1.48 0.89 -22.57
CA ARG A 165 1.22 2.20 -21.97
C ARG A 165 -0.28 2.36 -21.80
N ILE A 166 -0.71 2.51 -20.55
CA ILE A 166 -2.13 2.60 -20.17
C ILE A 166 -2.30 3.82 -19.27
N SER A 167 -3.43 4.53 -19.36
CA SER A 167 -3.67 5.63 -18.43
C SER A 167 -3.79 5.10 -16.99
N ALA A 168 -3.36 5.90 -16.02
CA ALA A 168 -3.41 5.54 -14.60
C ALA A 168 -4.84 5.22 -14.16
N TYR A 169 -5.85 5.92 -14.69
CA TYR A 169 -7.24 5.63 -14.41
C TYR A 169 -7.62 4.17 -14.70
N PHE A 170 -7.28 3.66 -15.90
CA PHE A 170 -7.59 2.28 -16.24
C PHE A 170 -6.72 1.27 -15.51
N PHE A 171 -5.42 1.57 -15.35
CA PHE A 171 -4.50 0.67 -14.65
C PHE A 171 -4.88 0.50 -13.17
N LEU A 172 -5.04 1.61 -12.45
CA LEU A 172 -5.36 1.59 -11.02
C LEU A 172 -6.83 1.20 -10.77
N GLY A 173 -7.75 1.59 -11.67
CA GLY A 173 -9.14 1.17 -11.59
C GLY A 173 -9.30 -0.34 -11.76
N ALA A 174 -8.62 -0.96 -12.73
CA ALA A 174 -8.60 -2.41 -12.91
C ALA A 174 -7.93 -3.12 -11.73
N TRP A 175 -6.82 -2.56 -11.20
CA TRP A 175 -6.16 -3.08 -10.01
C TRP A 175 -7.11 -3.06 -8.80
N PHE A 176 -7.80 -1.95 -8.57
CA PHE A 176 -8.76 -1.81 -7.47
C PHE A 176 -9.95 -2.78 -7.63
N LEU A 177 -10.50 -2.88 -8.83
CA LEU A 177 -11.60 -3.81 -9.12
C LEU A 177 -11.17 -5.26 -8.85
N TYR A 178 -9.97 -5.65 -9.24
CA TYR A 178 -9.40 -6.96 -8.92
C TYR A 178 -9.36 -7.18 -7.40
N GLN A 179 -8.85 -6.22 -6.61
CA GLN A 179 -8.81 -6.33 -5.15
C GLN A 179 -10.23 -6.48 -4.56
N LEU A 180 -11.20 -5.74 -5.10
CA LEU A 180 -12.58 -5.81 -4.63
C LEU A 180 -13.23 -7.17 -4.94
N ILE A 181 -12.97 -7.72 -6.12
CA ILE A 181 -13.46 -9.04 -6.53
C ILE A 181 -12.86 -10.11 -5.60
N GLU A 182 -11.54 -10.13 -5.41
CA GLU A 182 -10.85 -11.10 -4.56
C GLU A 182 -11.29 -10.99 -3.09
N ALA A 183 -11.50 -9.78 -2.59
CA ALA A 183 -12.04 -9.57 -1.25
C ALA A 183 -13.42 -10.22 -1.06
N ASN A 184 -14.30 -10.11 -2.06
CA ASN A 184 -15.63 -10.73 -2.00
C ASN A 184 -15.56 -12.26 -2.16
N PHE A 185 -14.72 -12.78 -3.04
CA PHE A 185 -14.52 -14.24 -3.17
C PHE A 185 -13.95 -14.84 -1.88
N GLY A 186 -13.09 -14.13 -1.18
CA GLY A 186 -12.59 -14.52 0.15
C GLY A 186 -13.69 -14.61 1.21
N LEU A 187 -14.76 -13.80 1.12
CA LEU A 187 -15.90 -13.85 2.04
C LEU A 187 -16.83 -15.07 1.77
N PHE A 188 -16.95 -15.51 0.53
CA PHE A 188 -17.89 -16.57 0.12
C PHE A 188 -17.22 -17.92 -0.12
N GLY A 189 -15.89 -17.94 -0.26
CA GLY A 189 -15.10 -19.17 -0.41
C GLY A 189 -14.46 -19.57 0.91
N SER A 190 -14.43 -20.87 1.21
CA SER A 190 -13.66 -21.35 2.35
C SER A 190 -12.19 -20.92 2.19
N ALA A 191 -11.62 -20.30 3.21
CA ALA A 191 -10.27 -19.74 3.27
C ALA A 191 -9.11 -20.72 2.94
N ALA A 192 -9.43 -21.97 2.61
CA ALA A 192 -8.50 -23.03 2.26
C ALA A 192 -7.62 -22.72 1.03
N ASN A 193 -7.96 -21.72 0.21
CA ASN A 193 -7.22 -21.34 -1.00
C ASN A 193 -6.74 -19.87 -1.02
N GLY A 194 -7.02 -19.08 0.01
CA GLY A 194 -6.60 -17.69 0.10
C GLY A 194 -5.15 -17.58 0.53
N GLY A 195 -4.24 -17.51 -0.43
CA GLY A 195 -2.82 -17.29 -0.17
C GLY A 195 -2.55 -15.93 0.47
N GLY A 196 -2.83 -15.76 1.75
CA GLY A 196 -2.23 -14.73 2.62
C GLY A 196 -2.37 -13.25 2.21
N VAL A 197 -3.17 -12.90 1.19
CA VAL A 197 -3.32 -11.50 0.75
C VAL A 197 -4.49 -10.85 1.49
N ALA A 198 -4.20 -9.72 2.14
CA ALA A 198 -5.19 -8.93 2.87
C ALA A 198 -5.96 -7.99 1.91
N PHE A 199 -6.86 -8.53 1.10
CA PHE A 199 -7.57 -7.77 0.06
C PHE A 199 -8.40 -6.61 0.63
N PHE A 200 -9.05 -6.77 1.78
CA PHE A 200 -9.79 -5.70 2.44
C PHE A 200 -8.88 -4.56 2.91
N ALA A 201 -7.64 -4.85 3.29
CA ALA A 201 -6.66 -3.81 3.58
C ALA A 201 -6.38 -2.96 2.35
N HIS A 202 -6.25 -3.59 1.17
CA HIS A 202 -6.04 -2.85 -0.08
C HIS A 202 -7.25 -2.01 -0.46
N VAL A 203 -8.46 -2.54 -0.33
CA VAL A 203 -9.70 -1.80 -0.59
C VAL A 203 -9.84 -0.61 0.36
N GLY A 204 -9.68 -0.83 1.67
CA GLY A 204 -9.77 0.22 2.70
C GLY A 204 -8.71 1.31 2.51
N GLY A 205 -7.47 0.91 2.26
CA GLY A 205 -6.37 1.84 1.97
C GLY A 205 -6.65 2.70 0.73
N PHE A 206 -7.02 2.08 -0.39
CA PHE A 206 -7.29 2.79 -1.63
C PHE A 206 -8.44 3.80 -1.50
N VAL A 207 -9.56 3.41 -0.91
CA VAL A 207 -10.71 4.28 -0.68
C VAL A 207 -10.33 5.45 0.23
N PHE A 208 -9.62 5.18 1.35
CA PHE A 208 -9.10 6.22 2.22
C PHE A 208 -8.22 7.21 1.45
N GLY A 209 -7.27 6.71 0.67
CA GLY A 209 -6.36 7.54 -0.10
C GLY A 209 -7.07 8.42 -1.13
N ALA A 210 -8.05 7.86 -1.84
CA ALA A 210 -8.85 8.60 -2.80
C ALA A 210 -9.67 9.71 -2.12
N ILE A 211 -10.32 9.41 -0.99
CA ILE A 211 -11.11 10.40 -0.23
C ILE A 211 -10.21 11.52 0.28
N VAL A 212 -9.07 11.20 0.91
CA VAL A 212 -8.15 12.21 1.46
C VAL A 212 -7.61 13.11 0.36
N ALA A 213 -7.18 12.54 -0.77
CA ALA A 213 -6.68 13.33 -1.89
C ALA A 213 -7.77 14.25 -2.47
N TRP A 214 -8.99 13.75 -2.62
CA TRP A 214 -10.12 14.55 -3.09
C TRP A 214 -10.43 15.71 -2.15
N LEU A 215 -10.49 15.47 -0.84
CA LEU A 215 -10.75 16.51 0.16
C LEU A 215 -9.64 17.56 0.20
N LEU A 216 -8.37 17.14 0.20
CA LEU A 216 -7.23 18.07 0.25
C LEU A 216 -7.11 18.89 -1.03
N THR A 217 -7.42 18.32 -2.19
CA THR A 217 -7.46 19.05 -3.47
C THR A 217 -8.60 20.05 -3.48
N GLY A 218 -9.81 19.66 -3.03
CA GLY A 218 -10.97 20.55 -2.92
C GLY A 218 -10.75 21.71 -1.94
N ALA A 219 -9.96 21.51 -0.89
CA ALA A 219 -9.56 22.54 0.06
C ALA A 219 -8.37 23.42 -0.42
N GLY A 220 -7.82 23.17 -1.61
CA GLY A 220 -6.64 23.89 -2.13
C GLY A 220 -5.33 23.61 -1.37
N LEU A 221 -5.30 22.58 -0.53
CA LEU A 221 -4.13 22.22 0.29
C LEU A 221 -3.11 21.36 -0.45
N VAL A 222 -3.54 20.74 -1.55
CA VAL A 222 -2.76 19.88 -2.43
C VAL A 222 -3.08 20.25 -3.87
N ALA A 223 -2.05 20.34 -4.70
CA ALA A 223 -2.22 20.59 -6.12
C ALA A 223 -1.41 19.54 -6.92
N PRO A 224 -2.07 18.81 -7.85
CA PRO A 224 -1.36 17.93 -8.78
C PRO A 224 -0.44 18.77 -9.66
N GLN A 225 0.64 18.17 -10.14
CA GLN A 225 1.53 18.82 -11.10
C GLN A 225 0.80 19.05 -12.42
N ASP A 226 0.95 20.24 -12.98
CA ASP A 226 0.62 20.47 -14.37
C ASP A 226 1.65 19.77 -15.27
N ARG A 227 1.18 19.04 -16.30
CA ARG A 227 2.03 18.34 -17.28
C ARG A 227 3.03 19.27 -17.98
N SER A 228 2.68 20.55 -18.15
CA SER A 228 3.56 21.54 -18.75
C SER A 228 4.79 21.87 -17.91
N THR A 229 4.68 21.76 -16.58
CA THR A 229 5.79 21.98 -15.64
C THR A 229 6.62 20.73 -15.39
N ALA A 230 6.01 19.55 -15.46
CA ALA A 230 6.69 18.26 -15.28
C ALA A 230 7.75 17.99 -16.37
N ALA A 231 7.53 18.48 -17.59
CA ALA A 231 8.49 18.35 -18.71
C ALA A 231 9.76 19.18 -18.53
N ARG A 232 9.77 20.18 -17.64
CA ARG A 232 10.89 21.11 -17.40
C ARG A 232 11.64 20.83 -16.09
N ALA A 233 11.19 19.89 -15.27
CA ALA A 233 11.87 19.55 -14.02
C ALA A 233 13.16 18.74 -14.27
N PRO A 234 14.23 18.94 -13.44
CA PRO A 234 15.40 18.08 -13.50
C PRO A 234 15.00 16.62 -13.24
N ALA A 235 15.76 15.69 -13.84
CA ALA A 235 15.51 14.25 -13.67
C ALA A 235 16.04 13.81 -12.29
N TYR A 236 15.13 13.47 -11.38
CA TYR A 236 15.41 12.73 -10.16
C TYR A 236 14.75 11.37 -10.20
#